data_68f71126a7fb1feee745756d99e79165
#
_entry.id   68f71126a7fb1feee745756d99e79165
#
_cell.length_a   1.000
_cell.length_b   1.000
_cell.length_c   1.000
_cell.angle_alpha   90.00
_cell.angle_beta   90.00
_cell.angle_gamma   90.00
#
_symmetry.space_group_name_H-M   'P 1'
#
loop_
_entity.id
_entity.type
_entity.pdbx_description
1 polymer ?
#
loop_
_entity_poly.entity_id
_entity_poly.type
_entity_poly.pdbx_seq_one_letter_code
_entity_poly.pdbx_strand_id
1 'polypeptide(L)'
;AVALEDGLMVPVLSECEKLDFLQLAHKLQDLVKRTREKEIFPEELQGSTFTITNFGVFDVISGTPIINQPNVGILGIGTIKKKPVVISTDKGDEIGIRNMMMVSLGFDHRLIDGAEGSRFITSVCQNLINIDLQSLNL
;
A
#
# COMPACT_ATOMS: atom_id res chain seq x y z
N ALA A 1 -5.08 5.95 -3.83
CA ALA A 1 -6.42 6.10 -4.40
C ALA A 1 -7.44 6.38 -3.29
N VAL A 2 -8.32 7.34 -3.46
CA VAL A 2 -9.33 7.77 -2.49
C VAL A 2 -10.72 7.60 -3.11
N ALA A 3 -11.56 6.76 -2.49
CA ALA A 3 -12.94 6.57 -2.91
C ALA A 3 -13.80 7.78 -2.49
N LEU A 4 -14.64 8.24 -3.40
CA LEU A 4 -15.63 9.28 -3.23
C LEU A 4 -17.03 8.70 -3.47
N GLU A 5 -18.07 9.44 -3.11
CA GLU A 5 -19.46 9.02 -3.40
C GLU A 5 -19.70 8.87 -4.92
N ASP A 6 -19.13 9.76 -5.71
CA ASP A 6 -19.35 9.86 -7.17
C ASP A 6 -18.21 9.23 -7.98
N GLY A 7 -17.23 8.54 -7.35
CA GLY A 7 -16.11 7.98 -8.11
C GLY A 7 -14.84 7.77 -7.31
N LEU A 8 -13.70 7.94 -7.98
CA LEU A 8 -12.37 7.70 -7.42
C LEU A 8 -11.44 8.84 -7.82
N MET A 9 -10.66 9.33 -6.87
CA MET A 9 -9.53 10.21 -7.12
C MET A 9 -8.21 9.58 -6.69
N VAL A 10 -7.15 9.90 -7.42
CA VAL A 10 -5.79 9.40 -7.11
C VAL A 10 -4.86 10.60 -6.88
N PRO A 11 -4.96 11.25 -5.71
CA PRO A 11 -4.09 12.36 -5.39
C PRO A 11 -2.64 11.90 -5.17
N VAL A 12 -1.71 12.80 -5.40
CA VAL A 12 -0.27 12.52 -5.39
C VAL A 12 0.39 13.13 -4.17
N LEU A 13 1.11 12.33 -3.42
CA LEU A 13 2.00 12.77 -2.36
C LEU A 13 3.42 12.80 -2.92
N SER A 14 3.94 14.00 -3.15
CA SER A 14 5.24 14.19 -3.76
C SER A 14 6.39 14.01 -2.78
N GLU A 15 7.54 13.56 -3.30
CA GLU A 15 8.83 13.49 -2.59
C GLU A 15 8.78 12.72 -1.27
N CYS A 16 8.02 11.59 -1.25
CA CYS A 16 7.81 10.77 -0.05
C CYS A 16 9.15 10.29 0.58
N GLU A 17 10.19 10.12 -0.22
CA GLU A 17 11.52 9.71 0.23
C GLU A 17 12.23 10.76 1.11
N LYS A 18 11.76 12.00 1.11
CA LYS A 18 12.29 13.10 1.94
C LYS A 18 11.55 13.26 3.26
N LEU A 19 10.47 12.50 3.46
CA LEU A 19 9.60 12.60 4.62
C LEU A 19 9.92 11.50 5.63
N ASP A 20 9.91 11.85 6.91
CA ASP A 20 9.85 10.84 7.97
C ASP A 20 8.45 10.23 8.08
N PHE A 21 8.31 9.20 8.88
CA PHE A 21 7.05 8.45 9.01
C PHE A 21 5.88 9.33 9.49
N LEU A 22 6.11 10.19 10.48
CA LEU A 22 5.07 11.06 11.03
C LEU A 22 4.65 12.13 10.03
N GLN A 23 5.62 12.74 9.36
CA GLN A 23 5.37 13.71 8.29
C GLN A 23 4.56 13.08 7.15
N LEU A 24 4.93 11.84 6.75
CA LEU A 24 4.21 11.08 5.73
C LEU A 24 2.76 10.82 6.16
N ALA A 25 2.55 10.36 7.39
CA ALA A 25 1.24 10.08 7.93
C ALA A 25 0.35 11.34 7.98
N HIS A 26 0.88 12.46 8.46
CA HIS A 26 0.15 13.73 8.53
C HIS A 26 -0.22 14.25 7.13
N LYS A 27 0.74 14.26 6.20
CA LYS A 27 0.48 14.70 4.82
C LYS A 27 -0.54 13.80 4.11
N LEU A 28 -0.47 12.48 4.35
CA LEU A 28 -1.43 11.54 3.78
C LEU A 28 -2.84 11.79 4.33
N GLN A 29 -2.98 12.01 5.65
CA GLN A 29 -4.27 12.33 6.26
C GLN A 29 -4.87 13.62 5.70
N ASP A 30 -4.08 14.68 5.62
CA ASP A 30 -4.50 15.96 5.05
C ASP A 30 -4.95 15.79 3.59
N LEU A 31 -4.13 15.13 2.77
CA LEU A 31 -4.43 14.89 1.36
C LEU A 31 -5.73 14.10 1.17
N VAL A 32 -5.95 13.04 1.97
CA VAL A 32 -7.18 12.24 1.92
C VAL A 32 -8.40 13.07 2.35
N LYS A 33 -8.26 13.88 3.42
CA LYS A 33 -9.34 14.76 3.89
C LYS A 33 -9.75 15.75 2.81
N ARG A 34 -8.81 16.54 2.28
CA ARG A 34 -9.07 17.53 1.22
C ARG A 34 -9.63 16.89 -0.05
N THR A 35 -9.18 15.69 -0.38
CA THR A 35 -9.74 14.95 -1.52
C THR A 35 -11.23 14.64 -1.32
N ARG A 36 -11.63 14.20 -0.12
CA ARG A 36 -13.03 13.92 0.20
C ARG A 36 -13.89 15.17 0.26
N GLU A 37 -13.32 16.28 0.70
CA GLU A 37 -13.97 17.59 0.76
C GLU A 37 -13.98 18.30 -0.61
N LYS A 38 -13.41 17.68 -1.66
CA LYS A 38 -13.26 18.23 -3.02
C LYS A 38 -12.43 19.52 -3.06
N GLU A 39 -11.49 19.65 -2.12
CA GLU A 39 -10.55 20.76 -1.97
C GLU A 39 -9.14 20.46 -2.50
N ILE A 40 -9.03 19.47 -3.37
CA ILE A 40 -7.78 19.09 -4.00
C ILE A 40 -7.48 19.96 -5.21
N PHE A 41 -6.22 20.37 -5.39
CA PHE A 41 -5.80 21.14 -6.55
C PHE A 41 -5.47 20.23 -7.74
N PRO A 42 -5.69 20.65 -9.00
CA PRO A 42 -5.37 19.86 -10.19
C PRO A 42 -3.91 19.39 -10.26
N GLU A 43 -2.98 20.19 -9.74
CA GLU A 43 -1.55 19.89 -9.67
C GLU A 43 -1.25 18.70 -8.76
N GLU A 44 -2.06 18.50 -7.73
CA GLU A 44 -1.95 17.38 -6.78
C GLU A 44 -2.47 16.05 -7.35
N LEU A 45 -2.96 16.03 -8.58
CA LEU A 45 -3.39 14.83 -9.29
C LEU A 45 -2.37 14.37 -10.34
N GLN A 46 -1.22 15.03 -10.44
CA GLN A 46 -0.22 14.80 -11.47
C GLN A 46 1.15 14.45 -10.88
N GLY A 47 2.00 13.85 -11.72
CA GLY A 47 3.39 13.58 -11.34
C GLY A 47 3.61 12.34 -10.47
N SER A 48 2.60 11.48 -10.33
CA SER A 48 2.79 10.21 -9.62
C SER A 48 3.75 9.28 -10.36
N THR A 49 4.56 8.54 -9.62
CA THR A 49 5.50 7.53 -10.14
C THR A 49 5.10 6.11 -9.76
N PHE A 50 4.32 5.95 -8.71
CA PHE A 50 3.80 4.67 -8.23
C PHE A 50 2.44 4.89 -7.56
N THR A 51 1.54 3.93 -7.67
CA THR A 51 0.19 4.05 -7.10
C THR A 51 -0.02 3.00 -6.00
N ILE A 52 -0.69 3.42 -4.92
CA ILE A 52 -1.20 2.52 -3.88
C ILE A 52 -2.72 2.61 -3.85
N THR A 53 -3.38 1.47 -3.86
CA THR A 53 -4.83 1.37 -3.70
C THR A 53 -5.17 0.43 -2.55
N ASN A 54 -6.09 0.85 -1.67
CA ASN A 54 -6.53 0.06 -0.54
C ASN A 54 -8.00 -0.31 -0.71
N PHE A 55 -8.25 -1.56 -1.11
CA PHE A 55 -9.60 -2.12 -1.19
C PHE A 55 -9.99 -2.91 0.07
N GLY A 56 -9.07 -3.05 1.01
CA GLY A 56 -9.35 -3.66 2.31
C GLY A 56 -10.36 -2.90 3.16
N VAL A 57 -10.52 -1.58 2.93
CA VAL A 57 -11.56 -0.75 3.56
C VAL A 57 -12.97 -1.20 3.20
N PHE A 58 -13.14 -1.94 2.10
CA PHE A 58 -14.38 -2.57 1.65
C PHE A 58 -14.47 -4.07 2.00
N ASP A 59 -13.64 -4.53 2.93
CA ASP A 59 -13.53 -5.93 3.35
C ASP A 59 -13.11 -6.92 2.24
N VAL A 60 -12.47 -6.44 1.20
CA VAL A 60 -11.96 -7.25 0.09
C VAL A 60 -10.58 -7.80 0.46
N ILE A 61 -10.40 -9.12 0.36
CA ILE A 61 -9.17 -9.82 0.76
C ILE A 61 -8.05 -9.59 -0.25
N SER A 62 -8.34 -9.64 -1.53
CA SER A 62 -7.37 -9.44 -2.62
C SER A 62 -8.03 -8.86 -3.85
N GLY A 63 -7.27 -8.21 -4.70
CA GLY A 63 -7.75 -7.65 -5.96
C GLY A 63 -6.61 -7.51 -6.96
N THR A 64 -6.98 -7.29 -8.21
CA THR A 64 -6.06 -7.03 -9.32
C THR A 64 -6.28 -5.61 -9.82
N PRO A 65 -5.63 -4.61 -9.21
CA PRO A 65 -5.83 -3.22 -9.61
C PRO A 65 -5.27 -2.95 -11.01
N ILE A 66 -5.95 -2.08 -11.75
CA ILE A 66 -5.48 -1.60 -13.05
C ILE A 66 -4.46 -0.49 -12.81
N ILE A 67 -3.35 -0.53 -13.56
CA ILE A 67 -2.29 0.46 -13.45
C ILE A 67 -2.82 1.86 -13.82
N ASN A 68 -2.55 2.83 -12.97
CA ASN A 68 -2.84 4.23 -13.22
C ASN A 68 -1.74 4.83 -14.10
N GLN A 69 -1.94 4.82 -15.42
CA GLN A 69 -0.93 5.34 -16.36
C GLN A 69 -0.65 6.83 -16.12
N PRO A 70 0.61 7.29 -16.27
CA PRO A 70 1.79 6.61 -16.83
C PRO A 70 2.61 5.79 -15.83
N ASN A 71 2.13 5.54 -14.61
CA ASN A 71 2.84 4.67 -13.68
C ASN A 71 3.05 3.28 -14.28
N VAL A 72 4.11 2.61 -13.88
CA VAL A 72 4.44 1.25 -14.33
C VAL A 72 4.11 0.20 -13.27
N GLY A 73 3.65 0.62 -12.10
CA GLY A 73 3.29 -0.27 -11.01
C GLY A 73 2.18 0.28 -10.10
N ILE A 74 1.42 -0.64 -9.53
CA ILE A 74 0.38 -0.36 -8.55
C ILE A 74 0.36 -1.44 -7.47
N LEU A 75 0.38 -1.02 -6.20
CA LEU A 75 0.26 -1.90 -5.05
C LEU A 75 -1.19 -1.91 -4.56
N GLY A 76 -1.78 -3.08 -4.51
CA GLY A 76 -3.10 -3.31 -3.92
C GLY A 76 -2.98 -3.84 -2.49
N ILE A 77 -3.70 -3.24 -1.55
CA ILE A 77 -3.74 -3.63 -0.15
C ILE A 77 -5.12 -4.20 0.17
N GLY A 78 -5.15 -5.46 0.60
CA GLY A 78 -6.36 -6.14 1.05
C GLY A 78 -6.69 -5.90 2.51
N THR A 79 -7.83 -6.44 2.94
CA THR A 79 -8.28 -6.33 4.33
C THR A 79 -7.37 -7.09 5.30
N ILE A 80 -7.18 -6.54 6.50
CA ILE A 80 -6.44 -7.18 7.59
C ILE A 80 -7.42 -8.07 8.37
N LYS A 81 -7.14 -9.37 8.42
CA LYS A 81 -7.94 -10.35 9.19
C LYS A 81 -7.05 -11.23 10.06
N LYS A 82 -7.57 -11.59 11.23
CA LYS A 82 -6.93 -12.63 12.06
C LYS A 82 -7.05 -13.97 11.35
N LYS A 83 -5.91 -14.65 11.17
CA LYS A 83 -5.84 -15.98 10.57
C LYS A 83 -4.95 -16.89 11.40
N PRO A 84 -5.25 -18.21 11.46
CA PRO A 84 -4.32 -19.19 11.97
C PRO A 84 -3.15 -19.32 10.98
N VAL A 85 -1.94 -19.25 11.50
CA VAL A 85 -0.70 -19.39 10.72
C VAL A 85 0.25 -20.33 11.44
N VAL A 86 1.11 -20.98 10.69
CA VAL A 86 2.21 -21.76 11.25
C VAL A 86 3.32 -20.79 11.69
N ILE A 87 3.79 -20.96 12.90
CA ILE A 87 4.92 -20.22 13.46
C ILE A 87 6.02 -21.26 13.73
N SER A 88 7.12 -21.15 13.00
CA SER A 88 8.28 -22.02 13.24
C SER A 88 9.09 -21.49 14.42
N THR A 89 9.33 -22.37 15.39
CA THR A 89 10.15 -22.09 16.60
C THR A 89 11.28 -23.12 16.69
N ASP A 90 12.24 -22.88 17.57
CA ASP A 90 13.32 -23.83 17.84
C ASP A 90 12.81 -25.16 18.40
N LYS A 91 11.56 -25.20 18.89
CA LYS A 91 10.90 -26.40 19.45
C LYS A 91 10.01 -27.12 18.44
N GLY A 92 9.90 -26.61 17.21
CA GLY A 92 9.04 -27.10 16.15
C GLY A 92 7.98 -26.09 15.73
N ASP A 93 7.06 -26.52 14.87
CA ASP A 93 6.00 -25.68 14.33
C ASP A 93 4.80 -25.63 15.28
N GLU A 94 4.30 -24.43 15.49
CA GLU A 94 3.11 -24.14 16.30
C GLU A 94 2.07 -23.40 15.47
N ILE A 95 0.78 -23.57 15.80
CA ILE A 95 -0.29 -22.79 15.20
C ILE A 95 -0.55 -21.56 16.06
N GLY A 96 -0.37 -20.40 15.46
CA GLY A 96 -0.66 -19.13 16.12
C GLY A 96 -1.65 -18.27 15.36
N ILE A 97 -2.26 -17.30 16.04
CA ILE A 97 -3.15 -16.32 15.42
C ILE A 97 -2.35 -15.05 15.12
N ARG A 98 -2.39 -14.59 13.87
CA ARG A 98 -1.75 -13.33 13.42
C ARG A 98 -2.70 -12.49 12.60
N ASN A 99 -2.49 -11.19 12.62
CA ASN A 99 -3.12 -10.28 11.66
C ASN A 99 -2.44 -10.46 10.31
N MET A 100 -3.20 -10.88 9.33
CA MET A 100 -2.72 -11.16 7.98
C MET A 100 -3.46 -10.30 6.98
N MET A 101 -2.74 -9.78 6.00
CA MET A 101 -3.33 -9.14 4.83
C MET A 101 -2.68 -9.69 3.56
N MET A 102 -3.41 -9.63 2.46
CA MET A 102 -2.85 -9.87 1.14
C MET A 102 -2.47 -8.56 0.50
N VAL A 103 -1.31 -8.54 -0.14
CA VAL A 103 -0.87 -7.46 -1.02
C VAL A 103 -0.73 -8.01 -2.43
N SER A 104 -1.09 -7.22 -3.42
CA SER A 104 -0.96 -7.55 -4.84
C SER A 104 -0.19 -6.46 -5.56
N LEU A 105 0.65 -6.85 -6.51
CA LEU A 105 1.41 -5.92 -7.35
C LEU A 105 0.96 -6.11 -8.80
N GLY A 106 0.37 -5.06 -9.37
CA GLY A 106 0.20 -4.93 -10.82
C GLY A 106 1.38 -4.17 -11.39
N PHE A 107 1.97 -4.64 -12.48
CA PHE A 107 3.07 -3.95 -13.14
C PHE A 107 3.03 -4.10 -14.67
N ASP A 108 3.64 -3.16 -15.38
CA ASP A 108 3.78 -3.19 -16.84
C ASP A 108 4.85 -4.18 -17.24
N HIS A 109 4.42 -5.34 -17.74
CA HIS A 109 5.32 -6.45 -18.08
C HIS A 109 6.21 -6.16 -19.31
N ARG A 110 6.03 -5.02 -19.97
CA ARG A 110 6.94 -4.54 -21.02
C ARG A 110 8.23 -3.94 -20.45
N LEU A 111 8.18 -3.50 -19.18
CA LEU A 111 9.28 -2.80 -18.49
C LEU A 111 9.82 -3.59 -17.29
N ILE A 112 8.96 -4.38 -16.63
CA ILE A 112 9.29 -5.13 -15.41
C ILE A 112 9.03 -6.61 -15.69
N ASP A 113 10.00 -7.45 -15.45
CA ASP A 113 9.81 -8.89 -15.57
C ASP A 113 9.23 -9.51 -14.29
N GLY A 114 8.81 -10.79 -14.40
CA GLY A 114 8.19 -11.50 -13.28
C GLY A 114 9.14 -11.68 -12.08
N ALA A 115 10.44 -11.80 -12.30
CA ALA A 115 11.43 -11.93 -11.24
C ALA A 115 11.64 -10.62 -10.50
N GLU A 116 11.68 -9.50 -11.21
CA GLU A 116 11.81 -8.16 -10.61
C GLU A 116 10.57 -7.80 -9.81
N GLY A 117 9.37 -8.01 -10.38
CA GLY A 117 8.11 -7.78 -9.67
C GLY A 117 7.98 -8.63 -8.42
N SER A 118 8.39 -9.91 -8.48
CA SER A 118 8.39 -10.81 -7.33
C SER A 118 9.37 -10.38 -6.24
N ARG A 119 10.59 -9.97 -6.61
CA ARG A 119 11.58 -9.44 -5.65
C ARG A 119 11.08 -8.18 -4.97
N PHE A 120 10.47 -7.27 -5.72
CA PHE A 120 9.91 -6.03 -5.19
C PHE A 120 8.84 -6.30 -4.13
N ILE A 121 7.80 -7.08 -4.46
CA ILE A 121 6.71 -7.35 -3.51
C ILE A 121 7.19 -8.15 -2.29
N THR A 122 8.13 -9.07 -2.47
CA THR A 122 8.76 -9.80 -1.36
C THR A 122 9.49 -8.84 -0.42
N SER A 123 10.26 -7.89 -0.96
CA SER A 123 10.94 -6.87 -0.17
C SER A 123 9.96 -5.99 0.60
N VAL A 124 8.86 -5.56 -0.03
CA VAL A 124 7.79 -4.80 0.64
C VAL A 124 7.22 -5.60 1.81
N CYS A 125 6.88 -6.87 1.61
CA CYS A 125 6.34 -7.74 2.66
C CYS A 125 7.34 -7.92 3.82
N GLN A 126 8.61 -8.16 3.52
CA GLN A 126 9.65 -8.32 4.54
C GLN A 126 9.84 -7.06 5.37
N ASN A 127 9.85 -5.89 4.74
CA ASN A 127 9.95 -4.63 5.47
C ASN A 127 8.72 -4.39 6.36
N LEU A 128 7.51 -4.72 5.89
CA LEU A 128 6.29 -4.59 6.70
C LEU A 128 6.28 -5.54 7.91
N ILE A 129 6.79 -6.78 7.75
CA ILE A 129 6.86 -7.76 8.85
C ILE A 129 7.90 -7.35 9.90
N ASN A 130 9.01 -6.78 9.45
CA ASN A 130 10.14 -6.43 10.30
C ASN A 130 10.13 -4.96 10.77
N ILE A 131 9.02 -4.23 10.55
CA ILE A 131 8.93 -2.84 10.94
C ILE A 131 9.05 -2.72 12.47
N ASP A 132 10.04 -1.94 12.92
CA ASP A 132 10.20 -1.64 14.32
C ASP A 132 9.46 -0.33 14.65
N LEU A 133 8.36 -0.47 15.38
CA LEU A 133 7.53 0.67 15.77
C LEU A 133 8.28 1.65 16.69
N GLN A 134 9.27 1.20 17.45
CA GLN A 134 10.08 2.09 18.28
C GLN A 134 10.99 2.98 17.44
N SER A 135 11.49 2.47 16.31
CA SER A 135 12.30 3.25 15.38
C SER A 135 11.50 4.33 14.63
N LEU A 136 10.19 4.23 14.63
CA LEU A 136 9.28 5.19 13.99
C LEU A 136 8.92 6.39 14.89
N ASN A 137 9.43 6.43 16.13
CA ASN A 137 9.10 7.46 17.13
C ASN A 137 7.58 7.59 17.40
N LEU A 138 6.89 6.45 17.43
CA LEU A 138 5.45 6.32 17.72
C LEU A 138 5.22 6.02 19.19
#